data_e2bb0ea4ce66c91b5a81cf51da8112b3
#
_entry.id   e2bb0ea4ce66c91b5a81cf51da8112b3
#
_cell.length_a   1.000
_cell.length_b   1.000
_cell.length_c   1.000
_cell.angle_alpha   90.00
_cell.angle_beta   90.00
_cell.angle_gamma   90.00
#
_symmetry.space_group_name_H-M   'P 1'
#
loop_
_entity.id
_entity.type
_entity.pdbx_description
1 polymer ?
#
loop_
_entity_poly.entity_id
_entity_poly.type
_entity_poly.pdbx_seq_one_letter_code
_entity_poly.pdbx_strand_id
1 'polypeptide(L)'
;MTEATTLYIIRHGKTMFNTIGRTQGWSDTPLTKQGEEGIYHLGLGLRDIDFKEVYSSDSGRAMQTAQIILQEHQNHQKIPYLTDKRIREWCFGSLDGGYDGELWGVVPRILAFKSYEDMMTTKITYRELANAIIEADTADWAEPYEVIRDRVWSGFEDIAHHREKNGGGKVMVVSHGLTISFLLSLIDASLPMQ
;
A
#
# COMPACT_ATOMS: atom_id res chain seq x y z
N MET A 1 -31.49 -1.47 -10.19
CA MET A 1 -30.65 -1.47 -8.93
C MET A 1 -29.22 -1.34 -9.36
N THR A 2 -28.49 -0.37 -8.85
CA THR A 2 -27.05 -0.26 -9.08
C THR A 2 -26.34 -1.40 -8.36
N GLU A 3 -25.35 -2.01 -9.00
CA GLU A 3 -24.50 -3.03 -8.38
C GLU A 3 -23.67 -2.39 -7.25
N ALA A 4 -23.44 -3.11 -6.15
CA ALA A 4 -22.58 -2.62 -5.09
C ALA A 4 -21.13 -2.50 -5.58
N THR A 5 -20.44 -1.43 -5.19
CA THR A 5 -19.01 -1.27 -5.49
C THR A 5 -18.18 -2.16 -4.55
N THR A 6 -17.28 -2.96 -5.13
CA THR A 6 -16.38 -3.82 -4.39
C THR A 6 -14.93 -3.51 -4.77
N LEU A 7 -14.10 -3.10 -3.81
CA LEU A 7 -12.67 -2.89 -4.00
C LEU A 7 -11.89 -4.18 -3.69
N TYR A 8 -11.14 -4.67 -4.66
CA TYR A 8 -10.14 -5.73 -4.50
C TYR A 8 -8.79 -5.07 -4.25
N ILE A 9 -8.42 -4.96 -2.99
CA ILE A 9 -7.20 -4.27 -2.59
C ILE A 9 -6.05 -5.27 -2.53
N ILE A 10 -4.98 -5.00 -3.27
CA ILE A 10 -3.85 -5.90 -3.48
C ILE A 10 -2.56 -5.18 -3.09
N ARG A 11 -1.71 -5.85 -2.31
CA ARG A 11 -0.35 -5.39 -2.07
C ARG A 11 0.52 -5.72 -3.27
N HIS A 12 1.44 -4.81 -3.65
CA HIS A 12 2.43 -5.07 -4.70
C HIS A 12 3.26 -6.34 -4.45
N GLY A 13 3.78 -6.94 -5.51
CA GLY A 13 4.62 -8.14 -5.45
C GLY A 13 5.97 -7.91 -4.78
N LYS A 14 6.68 -9.00 -4.46
CA LYS A 14 8.00 -8.95 -3.80
C LYS A 14 9.03 -8.24 -4.66
N THR A 15 9.67 -7.19 -4.10
CA THR A 15 10.68 -6.36 -4.77
C THR A 15 12.10 -6.77 -4.41
N MET A 16 13.08 -6.16 -5.10
CA MET A 16 14.49 -6.29 -4.74
C MET A 16 14.75 -5.76 -3.33
N PHE A 17 14.18 -4.61 -2.94
CA PHE A 17 14.34 -4.06 -1.59
C PHE A 17 13.74 -4.99 -0.52
N ASN A 18 12.58 -5.59 -0.75
CA ASN A 18 12.04 -6.59 0.18
C ASN A 18 12.96 -7.81 0.35
N THR A 19 13.76 -8.14 -0.67
CA THR A 19 14.68 -9.28 -0.61
C THR A 19 15.93 -8.98 0.20
N ILE A 20 16.42 -7.75 0.15
CA ILE A 20 17.65 -7.34 0.84
C ILE A 20 17.39 -6.57 2.14
N GLY A 21 16.13 -6.54 2.63
CA GLY A 21 15.75 -5.92 3.89
C GLY A 21 15.96 -4.40 3.89
N ARG A 22 15.44 -3.72 2.85
CA ARG A 22 15.45 -2.25 2.80
C ARG A 22 14.04 -1.68 2.89
N THR A 23 13.93 -0.61 3.65
CA THR A 23 12.71 0.19 3.81
C THR A 23 12.28 0.76 2.47
N GLN A 24 11.02 0.55 2.12
CA GLN A 24 10.49 0.94 0.83
C GLN A 24 9.16 1.68 0.97
N GLY A 25 9.26 2.98 1.19
CA GLY A 25 8.14 3.91 1.12
C GLY A 25 8.01 4.52 -0.28
N TRP A 26 8.51 5.75 -0.45
CA TRP A 26 8.55 6.42 -1.75
C TRP A 26 9.76 6.02 -2.60
N SER A 27 10.83 5.49 -2.03
CA SER A 27 11.87 4.80 -2.80
C SER A 27 11.27 3.59 -3.52
N ASP A 28 11.83 3.24 -4.68
CA ASP A 28 11.24 2.21 -5.51
C ASP A 28 12.27 1.28 -6.15
N THR A 29 11.93 0.00 -6.23
CA THR A 29 12.69 -1.01 -6.96
C THR A 29 11.73 -1.98 -7.65
N PRO A 30 12.16 -2.58 -8.79
CA PRO A 30 11.31 -3.51 -9.53
C PRO A 30 11.01 -4.77 -8.71
N LEU A 31 10.01 -5.50 -9.14
CA LEU A 31 9.71 -6.84 -8.64
C LEU A 31 10.89 -7.79 -8.91
N THR A 32 11.07 -8.77 -8.03
CA THR A 32 11.96 -9.91 -8.30
C THR A 32 11.26 -10.90 -9.22
N LYS A 33 12.00 -11.80 -9.87
CA LYS A 33 11.39 -12.90 -10.63
C LYS A 33 10.38 -13.70 -9.82
N GLN A 34 10.69 -14.00 -8.55
CA GLN A 34 9.77 -14.67 -7.63
C GLN A 34 8.52 -13.80 -7.35
N GLY A 35 8.71 -12.48 -7.24
CA GLY A 35 7.61 -11.52 -7.07
C GLY A 35 6.70 -11.49 -8.30
N GLU A 36 7.27 -11.42 -9.51
CA GLU A 36 6.53 -11.47 -10.77
C GLU A 36 5.74 -12.78 -10.92
N GLU A 37 6.38 -13.94 -10.63
CA GLU A 37 5.73 -15.25 -10.68
C GLU A 37 4.56 -15.34 -9.68
N GLY A 38 4.73 -14.86 -8.45
CA GLY A 38 3.64 -14.82 -7.47
C GLY A 38 2.47 -13.95 -7.93
N ILE A 39 2.75 -12.79 -8.53
CA ILE A 39 1.72 -11.90 -9.07
C ILE A 39 1.07 -12.48 -10.33
N TYR A 40 1.82 -13.17 -11.19
CA TYR A 40 1.26 -13.91 -12.32
C TYR A 40 0.22 -14.95 -11.86
N HIS A 41 0.55 -15.76 -10.85
CA HIS A 41 -0.40 -16.73 -10.29
C HIS A 41 -1.63 -16.08 -9.66
N LEU A 42 -1.46 -14.92 -9.01
CA LEU A 42 -2.58 -14.12 -8.53
C LEU A 42 -3.45 -13.65 -9.71
N GLY A 43 -2.84 -13.17 -10.79
CA GLY A 43 -3.52 -12.77 -12.02
C GLY A 43 -4.36 -13.91 -12.61
N LEU A 44 -3.81 -15.12 -12.67
CA LEU A 44 -4.57 -16.30 -13.09
C LEU A 44 -5.80 -16.57 -12.20
N GLY A 45 -5.66 -16.38 -10.88
CA GLY A 45 -6.78 -16.54 -9.93
C GLY A 45 -7.85 -15.46 -10.06
N LEU A 46 -7.50 -14.28 -10.56
CA LEU A 46 -8.38 -13.14 -10.72
C LEU A 46 -8.94 -12.96 -12.15
N ARG A 47 -8.46 -13.74 -13.11
CA ARG A 47 -8.70 -13.53 -14.56
C ARG A 47 -10.17 -13.50 -14.99
N ASP A 48 -11.04 -14.19 -14.26
CA ASP A 48 -12.47 -14.30 -14.56
C ASP A 48 -13.33 -13.29 -13.77
N ILE A 49 -12.68 -12.42 -12.98
CA ILE A 49 -13.36 -11.36 -12.25
C ILE A 49 -13.61 -10.18 -13.21
N ASP A 50 -14.84 -9.78 -13.41
CA ASP A 50 -15.22 -8.66 -14.27
C ASP A 50 -14.87 -7.32 -13.61
N PHE A 51 -13.59 -6.96 -13.62
CA PHE A 51 -13.14 -5.65 -13.17
C PHE A 51 -13.58 -4.57 -14.15
N LYS A 52 -14.21 -3.53 -13.61
CA LYS A 52 -14.66 -2.36 -14.39
C LYS A 52 -13.55 -1.33 -14.55
N GLU A 53 -12.65 -1.25 -13.57
CA GLU A 53 -11.51 -0.33 -13.51
C GLU A 53 -10.40 -0.95 -12.69
N VAL A 54 -9.17 -0.51 -12.96
CA VAL A 54 -7.98 -0.86 -12.20
C VAL A 54 -7.25 0.40 -11.80
N TYR A 55 -6.86 0.49 -10.55
CA TYR A 55 -6.01 1.55 -10.01
C TYR A 55 -4.74 0.96 -9.42
N SER A 56 -3.67 1.73 -9.46
CA SER A 56 -2.48 1.49 -8.63
C SER A 56 -1.95 2.80 -8.07
N SER A 57 -1.12 2.72 -7.02
CA SER A 57 -0.23 3.85 -6.78
C SER A 57 0.68 4.03 -8.00
N ASP A 58 1.25 5.22 -8.13
CA ASP A 58 2.19 5.55 -9.21
C ASP A 58 3.63 5.09 -8.92
N SER A 59 3.87 4.27 -7.87
CA SER A 59 5.13 3.58 -7.65
C SER A 59 5.32 2.46 -8.67
N GLY A 60 6.51 2.34 -9.25
CA GLY A 60 6.81 1.36 -10.30
C GLY A 60 6.46 -0.08 -9.92
N ARG A 61 6.75 -0.49 -8.67
CA ARG A 61 6.39 -1.83 -8.15
C ARG A 61 4.87 -2.10 -8.14
N ALA A 62 4.07 -1.08 -7.83
CA ALA A 62 2.60 -1.23 -7.84
C ALA A 62 2.06 -1.23 -9.27
N MET A 63 2.61 -0.37 -10.13
CA MET A 63 2.28 -0.34 -11.56
C MET A 63 2.64 -1.65 -12.24
N GLN A 64 3.85 -2.19 -12.00
CA GLN A 64 4.29 -3.49 -12.54
C GLN A 64 3.37 -4.62 -12.07
N THR A 65 2.98 -4.62 -10.79
CA THR A 65 2.02 -5.59 -10.24
C THR A 65 0.67 -5.52 -10.95
N ALA A 66 0.11 -4.32 -11.09
CA ALA A 66 -1.17 -4.14 -11.78
C ALA A 66 -1.12 -4.60 -13.24
N GLN A 67 -0.03 -4.31 -13.95
CA GLN A 67 0.16 -4.70 -15.34
C GLN A 67 0.24 -6.22 -15.50
N ILE A 68 0.99 -6.93 -14.63
CA ILE A 68 1.09 -8.39 -14.68
C ILE A 68 -0.30 -9.02 -14.48
N ILE A 69 -1.07 -8.57 -13.48
CA ILE A 69 -2.42 -9.09 -13.25
C ILE A 69 -3.32 -8.82 -14.45
N LEU A 70 -3.30 -7.59 -14.98
CA LEU A 70 -4.13 -7.22 -16.13
C LEU A 70 -3.84 -8.05 -17.38
N GLN A 71 -2.58 -8.42 -17.63
CA GLN A 71 -2.21 -9.22 -18.80
C GLN A 71 -2.90 -10.60 -18.84
N GLU A 72 -3.29 -11.14 -17.68
CA GLU A 72 -4.00 -12.42 -17.60
C GLU A 72 -5.51 -12.30 -17.88
N HIS A 73 -6.07 -11.09 -17.95
CA HIS A 73 -7.48 -10.87 -18.28
C HIS A 73 -7.74 -10.91 -19.79
N GLN A 74 -8.74 -11.66 -20.21
CA GLN A 74 -9.12 -11.79 -21.64
C GLN A 74 -9.48 -10.45 -22.28
N ASN A 75 -10.01 -9.50 -21.52
CA ASN A 75 -10.44 -8.18 -21.96
C ASN A 75 -9.54 -7.04 -21.45
N HIS A 76 -8.27 -7.32 -21.08
CA HIS A 76 -7.38 -6.37 -20.44
C HIS A 76 -7.29 -5.00 -21.16
N GLN A 77 -7.29 -4.99 -22.51
CA GLN A 77 -7.23 -3.75 -23.31
C GLN A 77 -8.46 -2.84 -23.15
N LYS A 78 -9.57 -3.36 -22.63
CA LYS A 78 -10.82 -2.61 -22.45
C LYS A 78 -11.02 -2.13 -21.01
N ILE A 79 -10.19 -2.61 -20.06
CA ILE A 79 -10.29 -2.23 -18.66
C ILE A 79 -9.48 -0.94 -18.47
N PRO A 80 -10.11 0.18 -18.08
CA PRO A 80 -9.39 1.41 -17.77
C PRO A 80 -8.38 1.17 -16.64
N TYR A 81 -7.12 1.61 -16.85
CA TYR A 81 -6.07 1.58 -15.85
C TYR A 81 -5.62 3.01 -15.51
N LEU A 82 -5.65 3.36 -14.25
CA LEU A 82 -5.30 4.69 -13.73
C LEU A 82 -4.32 4.57 -12.57
N THR A 83 -3.57 5.65 -12.34
CA THR A 83 -2.69 5.76 -11.17
C THR A 83 -3.17 6.86 -10.24
N ASP A 84 -3.01 6.65 -8.92
CA ASP A 84 -3.32 7.65 -7.91
C ASP A 84 -2.18 7.72 -6.87
N LYS A 85 -1.52 8.88 -6.79
CA LYS A 85 -0.43 9.10 -5.82
C LYS A 85 -0.90 9.08 -4.35
N ARG A 86 -2.20 9.27 -4.10
CA ARG A 86 -2.76 9.27 -2.74
C ARG A 86 -2.72 7.89 -2.08
N ILE A 87 -2.65 6.82 -2.88
CA ILE A 87 -2.54 5.44 -2.38
C ILE A 87 -1.11 4.89 -2.40
N ARG A 88 -0.08 5.76 -2.46
CA ARG A 88 1.33 5.41 -2.22
C ARG A 88 1.53 4.87 -0.82
N GLU A 89 2.66 4.18 -0.62
CA GLU A 89 3.16 3.87 0.72
C GLU A 89 3.46 5.16 1.51
N TRP A 90 3.62 5.05 2.82
CA TRP A 90 4.08 6.16 3.64
C TRP A 90 5.46 6.62 3.18
N CYS A 91 5.73 7.92 3.26
CA CYS A 91 7.07 8.46 3.10
C CYS A 91 7.82 8.32 4.43
N PHE A 92 8.92 7.58 4.42
CA PHE A 92 9.76 7.39 5.61
C PHE A 92 10.88 8.42 5.73
N GLY A 93 10.84 9.49 4.92
CA GLY A 93 11.83 10.56 4.94
C GLY A 93 13.24 10.07 4.62
N SER A 94 14.22 10.50 5.41
CA SER A 94 15.63 10.10 5.26
C SER A 94 15.90 8.60 5.50
N LEU A 95 14.94 7.88 6.06
CA LEU A 95 15.02 6.43 6.27
C LEU A 95 14.58 5.62 5.04
N ASP A 96 14.03 6.29 4.03
CA ASP A 96 13.58 5.65 2.80
C ASP A 96 14.76 5.10 1.99
N GLY A 97 14.73 3.80 1.65
CA GLY A 97 15.85 3.11 1.00
C GLY A 97 16.98 2.67 1.92
N GLY A 98 16.94 3.04 3.21
CA GLY A 98 17.83 2.53 4.25
C GLY A 98 17.52 1.06 4.59
N TYR A 99 18.32 0.43 5.44
CA TYR A 99 18.02 -0.93 5.92
C TYR A 99 16.81 -0.92 6.87
N ASP A 100 15.97 -1.95 6.80
CA ASP A 100 14.83 -2.12 7.70
C ASP A 100 15.24 -2.05 9.17
N GLY A 101 16.42 -2.58 9.51
CA GLY A 101 17.00 -2.49 10.85
C GLY A 101 17.30 -1.07 11.33
N GLU A 102 17.48 -0.10 10.43
CA GLU A 102 17.64 1.31 10.80
C GLU A 102 16.31 1.90 11.24
N LEU A 103 15.26 1.75 10.45
CA LEU A 103 13.91 2.20 10.77
C LEU A 103 13.38 1.50 12.04
N TRP A 104 13.37 0.17 12.02
CA TRP A 104 12.84 -0.64 13.12
C TRP A 104 13.78 -0.76 14.32
N GLY A 105 14.96 -0.15 14.24
CA GLY A 105 15.86 0.05 15.36
C GLY A 105 15.67 1.40 16.05
N VAL A 106 15.32 2.46 15.29
CA VAL A 106 15.17 3.82 15.86
C VAL A 106 13.74 4.06 16.38
N VAL A 107 12.71 3.67 15.63
CA VAL A 107 11.31 3.91 15.98
C VAL A 107 10.93 3.32 17.35
N PRO A 108 11.24 2.05 17.69
CA PRO A 108 10.95 1.54 19.01
C PRO A 108 11.62 2.33 20.14
N ARG A 109 12.88 2.81 19.94
CA ARG A 109 13.60 3.60 20.95
C ARG A 109 12.93 4.96 21.20
N ILE A 110 12.48 5.64 20.15
CA ILE A 110 11.73 6.90 20.25
C ILE A 110 10.45 6.68 21.05
N LEU A 111 9.78 5.56 20.82
CA LEU A 111 8.55 5.17 21.54
C LEU A 111 8.81 4.52 22.91
N ALA A 112 10.06 4.56 23.40
CA ALA A 112 10.49 3.99 24.68
C ALA A 112 10.30 2.47 24.84
N PHE A 113 10.32 1.72 23.74
CA PHE A 113 10.37 0.26 23.72
C PHE A 113 11.80 -0.26 23.66
N LYS A 114 12.03 -1.46 24.19
CA LYS A 114 13.35 -2.10 24.20
C LYS A 114 13.76 -2.64 22.84
N SER A 115 12.80 -3.10 22.04
CA SER A 115 13.01 -3.65 20.71
C SER A 115 11.76 -3.52 19.84
N TYR A 116 11.89 -3.86 18.55
CA TYR A 116 10.75 -3.97 17.63
C TYR A 116 9.73 -5.02 18.12
N GLU A 117 10.18 -6.17 18.61
CA GLU A 117 9.32 -7.23 19.12
C GLU A 117 8.52 -6.76 20.33
N ASP A 118 9.17 -6.02 21.24
CA ASP A 118 8.51 -5.42 22.42
C ASP A 118 7.43 -4.42 21.99
N MET A 119 7.74 -3.57 21.01
CA MET A 119 6.78 -2.63 20.42
C MET A 119 5.57 -3.34 19.78
N MET A 120 5.82 -4.41 19.00
CA MET A 120 4.75 -5.15 18.30
C MET A 120 3.84 -5.94 19.24
N THR A 121 4.28 -6.25 20.46
CA THR A 121 3.41 -6.86 21.50
C THR A 121 2.50 -5.85 22.19
N THR A 122 2.80 -4.58 22.03
CA THR A 122 2.03 -3.47 22.60
C THR A 122 1.20 -2.80 21.52
N LYS A 123 -0.03 -2.41 21.82
CA LYS A 123 -0.87 -1.69 20.85
C LYS A 123 -0.40 -0.24 20.75
N ILE A 124 0.50 0.04 19.82
CA ILE A 124 0.78 1.41 19.39
C ILE A 124 -0.24 1.86 18.34
N THR A 125 -0.46 3.16 18.26
CA THR A 125 -1.33 3.75 17.23
C THR A 125 -0.52 4.13 15.99
N TYR A 126 -1.17 4.19 14.83
CA TYR A 126 -0.55 4.70 13.60
C TYR A 126 -0.10 6.17 13.72
N ARG A 127 -0.74 6.95 14.60
CA ARG A 127 -0.29 8.32 14.92
C ARG A 127 1.04 8.32 15.67
N GLU A 128 1.21 7.45 16.65
CA GLU A 128 2.48 7.31 17.38
C GLU A 128 3.58 6.83 16.43
N LEU A 129 3.28 5.88 15.55
CA LEU A 129 4.21 5.41 14.52
C LEU A 129 4.64 6.55 13.58
N ALA A 130 3.68 7.31 13.05
CA ALA A 130 3.99 8.44 12.15
C ALA A 130 4.83 9.52 12.84
N ASN A 131 4.50 9.86 14.09
CA ASN A 131 5.26 10.84 14.86
C ASN A 131 6.69 10.36 15.12
N ALA A 132 6.89 9.08 15.44
CA ALA A 132 8.23 8.52 15.65
C ALA A 132 9.06 8.48 14.36
N ILE A 133 8.42 8.25 13.21
CA ILE A 133 9.09 8.33 11.89
C ILE A 133 9.52 9.76 11.60
N ILE A 134 8.67 10.77 11.87
CA ILE A 134 9.00 12.19 11.72
C ILE A 134 10.17 12.57 12.63
N GLU A 135 10.16 12.13 13.90
CA GLU A 135 11.24 12.42 14.84
C GLU A 135 12.58 11.79 14.40
N ALA A 136 12.52 10.63 13.73
CA ALA A 136 13.70 9.96 13.19
C ALA A 136 14.19 10.55 11.87
N ASP A 137 13.33 11.28 11.16
CA ASP A 137 13.64 11.85 9.85
C ASP A 137 14.53 13.09 9.97
N THR A 138 15.69 13.06 9.33
CA THR A 138 16.65 14.18 9.30
C THR A 138 16.50 15.07 8.06
N ALA A 139 15.56 14.75 7.15
CA ALA A 139 15.37 15.42 5.88
C ALA A 139 14.08 16.24 5.79
N ASP A 140 13.21 16.17 6.81
CA ASP A 140 11.89 16.80 6.83
C ASP A 140 10.98 16.36 5.65
N TRP A 141 11.09 15.10 5.23
CA TRP A 141 10.30 14.53 4.13
C TRP A 141 9.23 13.57 4.58
N ALA A 142 9.33 13.02 5.81
CA ALA A 142 8.34 12.11 6.34
C ALA A 142 6.97 12.79 6.47
N GLU A 143 5.92 12.04 6.16
CA GLU A 143 4.56 12.59 6.14
C GLU A 143 3.96 12.65 7.55
N PRO A 144 3.35 13.80 7.94
CA PRO A 144 2.51 13.88 9.15
C PRO A 144 1.32 12.91 9.08
N TYR A 145 0.90 12.40 10.25
CA TYR A 145 -0.24 11.47 10.36
C TYR A 145 -1.49 11.98 9.64
N GLU A 146 -1.83 13.27 9.81
CA GLU A 146 -3.01 13.88 9.20
C GLU A 146 -2.93 13.87 7.67
N VAL A 147 -1.76 14.14 7.13
CA VAL A 147 -1.52 14.13 5.68
C VAL A 147 -1.69 12.70 5.13
N ILE A 148 -1.10 11.71 5.81
CA ILE A 148 -1.25 10.29 5.43
C ILE A 148 -2.73 9.89 5.50
N ARG A 149 -3.40 10.20 6.62
CA ARG A 149 -4.81 9.86 6.81
C ARG A 149 -5.69 10.44 5.70
N ASP A 150 -5.54 11.73 5.45
CA ASP A 150 -6.42 12.44 4.54
C ASP A 150 -6.20 11.99 3.08
N ARG A 151 -4.92 11.77 2.66
CA ARG A 151 -4.65 11.27 1.32
C ARG A 151 -5.09 9.83 1.12
N VAL A 152 -4.82 8.95 2.08
CA VAL A 152 -5.19 7.53 1.96
C VAL A 152 -6.70 7.40 1.95
N TRP A 153 -7.40 8.02 2.93
CA TRP A 153 -8.85 7.97 2.98
C TRP A 153 -9.48 8.50 1.70
N SER A 154 -9.14 9.75 1.30
CA SER A 154 -9.72 10.36 0.10
C SER A 154 -9.38 9.59 -1.18
N GLY A 155 -8.19 8.99 -1.28
CA GLY A 155 -7.82 8.19 -2.44
C GLY A 155 -8.73 6.97 -2.64
N PHE A 156 -8.93 6.18 -1.60
CA PHE A 156 -9.80 5.00 -1.67
C PHE A 156 -11.29 5.35 -1.73
N GLU A 157 -11.72 6.38 -1.00
CA GLU A 157 -13.10 6.85 -1.01
C GLU A 157 -13.50 7.37 -2.39
N ASP A 158 -12.67 8.18 -3.03
CA ASP A 158 -12.94 8.72 -4.37
C ASP A 158 -13.01 7.61 -5.43
N ILE A 159 -12.11 6.60 -5.36
CA ILE A 159 -12.16 5.43 -6.24
C ILE A 159 -13.50 4.70 -6.07
N ALA A 160 -13.93 4.47 -4.83
CA ALA A 160 -15.19 3.78 -4.54
C ALA A 160 -16.39 4.61 -5.04
N HIS A 161 -16.44 5.90 -4.71
CA HIS A 161 -17.52 6.80 -5.12
C HIS A 161 -17.58 7.00 -6.65
N HIS A 162 -16.40 7.11 -7.31
CA HIS A 162 -16.35 7.18 -8.76
C HIS A 162 -17.04 5.97 -9.38
N ARG A 163 -16.70 4.76 -8.92
CA ARG A 163 -17.31 3.54 -9.45
C ARG A 163 -18.80 3.43 -9.12
N GLU A 164 -19.21 3.79 -7.91
CA GLU A 164 -20.61 3.81 -7.51
C GLU A 164 -21.46 4.69 -8.42
N LYS A 165 -21.01 5.93 -8.70
CA LYS A 165 -21.66 6.87 -9.62
C LYS A 165 -21.73 6.34 -11.06
N ASN A 166 -20.83 5.45 -11.45
CA ASN A 166 -20.77 4.83 -12.78
C ASN A 166 -21.37 3.42 -12.83
N GLY A 167 -22.31 3.11 -11.92
CA GLY A 167 -23.11 1.89 -11.96
C GLY A 167 -22.65 0.76 -11.04
N GLY A 168 -21.65 0.99 -10.20
CA GLY A 168 -21.11 -0.01 -9.29
C GLY A 168 -20.22 -1.05 -9.98
N GLY A 169 -19.96 -2.15 -9.30
CA GLY A 169 -19.12 -3.25 -9.80
C GLY A 169 -17.77 -3.36 -9.13
N LYS A 170 -16.88 -4.18 -9.69
CA LYS A 170 -15.61 -4.55 -9.08
C LYS A 170 -14.47 -3.67 -9.59
N VAL A 171 -13.62 -3.20 -8.67
CA VAL A 171 -12.44 -2.39 -8.95
C VAL A 171 -11.22 -3.07 -8.33
N MET A 172 -10.16 -3.23 -9.10
CA MET A 172 -8.87 -3.67 -8.56
C MET A 172 -8.03 -2.45 -8.15
N VAL A 173 -7.44 -2.48 -6.96
CA VAL A 173 -6.59 -1.40 -6.44
C VAL A 173 -5.29 -1.98 -5.91
N VAL A 174 -4.17 -1.62 -6.52
CA VAL A 174 -2.82 -2.07 -6.09
C VAL A 174 -2.14 -0.98 -5.27
N SER A 175 -1.81 -1.30 -4.03
CA SER A 175 -1.20 -0.39 -3.06
C SER A 175 -0.11 -1.11 -2.25
N HIS A 176 0.15 -0.69 -1.02
CA HIS A 176 1.32 -1.06 -0.23
C HIS A 176 0.93 -1.57 1.16
N GLY A 177 1.86 -2.25 1.81
CA GLY A 177 1.58 -2.98 3.05
C GLY A 177 1.06 -2.08 4.17
N LEU A 178 1.83 -1.07 4.56
CA LEU A 178 1.46 -0.20 5.68
C LEU A 178 0.24 0.67 5.34
N THR A 179 0.15 1.17 4.09
CA THR A 179 -1.00 1.93 3.61
C THR A 179 -2.30 1.12 3.66
N ILE A 180 -2.27 -0.16 3.25
CA ILE A 180 -3.45 -1.04 3.31
C ILE A 180 -3.84 -1.32 4.76
N SER A 181 -2.87 -1.68 5.61
CA SER A 181 -3.13 -1.91 7.06
C SER A 181 -3.70 -0.66 7.72
N PHE A 182 -3.18 0.51 7.38
CA PHE A 182 -3.68 1.79 7.87
C PHE A 182 -5.10 2.07 7.40
N LEU A 183 -5.40 1.90 6.11
CA LEU A 183 -6.77 2.03 5.59
C LEU A 183 -7.76 1.13 6.33
N LEU A 184 -7.39 -0.13 6.55
CA LEU A 184 -8.24 -1.08 7.27
C LEU A 184 -8.52 -0.59 8.70
N SER A 185 -7.54 -0.01 9.38
CA SER A 185 -7.72 0.56 10.72
C SER A 185 -8.63 1.81 10.74
N LEU A 186 -8.68 2.56 9.63
CA LEU A 186 -9.61 3.69 9.49
C LEU A 186 -11.05 3.22 9.28
N ILE A 187 -11.24 2.05 8.64
CA ILE A 187 -12.56 1.44 8.43
C ILE A 187 -13.04 0.73 9.71
N ASP A 188 -12.13 0.01 10.37
CA ASP A 188 -12.43 -0.72 11.61
C ASP A 188 -11.27 -0.57 12.61
N ALA A 189 -11.48 0.29 13.60
CA ALA A 189 -10.48 0.58 14.64
C ALA A 189 -10.18 -0.62 15.57
N SER A 190 -10.91 -1.74 15.48
CA SER A 190 -10.63 -2.96 16.24
C SER A 190 -9.51 -3.80 15.62
N LEU A 191 -9.17 -3.56 14.33
CA LEU A 191 -8.11 -4.29 13.64
C LEU A 191 -6.73 -3.89 14.19
N PRO A 192 -5.87 -4.87 14.50
CA PRO A 192 -4.50 -4.58 14.96
C PRO A 192 -3.65 -4.03 13.81
N MET A 193 -2.62 -3.27 14.17
CA MET A 193 -1.54 -2.94 13.25
C MET A 193 -0.83 -4.26 12.83
N GLN A 194 -0.65 -4.48 11.54
CA GLN A 194 -0.02 -5.66 10.96
C GLN A 194 1.30 -5.30 10.28
#